data_78a7b03ae36ca6a7abf6cb7ce6810dbc
#
_entry.id   78a7b03ae36ca6a7abf6cb7ce6810dbc
#
_cell.length_a   1.000
_cell.length_b   1.000
_cell.length_c   1.000
_cell.angle_alpha   90.00
_cell.angle_beta   90.00
_cell.angle_gamma   90.00
#
_symmetry.space_group_name_H-M   'P 1'
#
loop_
_entity.id
_entity.type
_entity.pdbx_description
1 polymer ?
#
loop_
_entity_poly.entity_id
_entity_poly.type
_entity_poly.pdbx_seq_one_letter_code
_entity_poly.pdbx_strand_id
1 'polypeptide(L)'
;AVKPWNAEKPWRYALVGELKDKKGRVVETFSTTVGFREIEIKDTPADKDEFGLAGRYYYLNGKPIKMKGVNRHESDPEKGHYITRERMTEEVMLMKRMNINHVRNSHYPCAPYWYWLCDKYGIYLEDEANIESHQYYYGKESISHPERWKAAHVARNMEMVRARINHPSVC
;
A
#
# COMPACT_ATOMS: atom_id res chain seq x y z
N ALA A 1 15.31 0.16 20.96
CA ALA A 1 15.15 -0.63 19.73
C ALA A 1 13.95 -0.10 18.94
N VAL A 2 14.05 -0.08 17.63
CA VAL A 2 12.96 0.29 16.73
C VAL A 2 11.85 -0.77 16.83
N LYS A 3 10.61 -0.33 16.98
CA LYS A 3 9.43 -1.20 16.94
C LYS A 3 8.96 -1.30 15.49
N PRO A 4 8.93 -2.50 14.89
CA PRO A 4 8.53 -2.65 13.50
C PRO A 4 7.03 -2.47 13.33
N TRP A 5 6.63 -1.92 12.18
CA TRP A 5 5.25 -1.77 11.77
C TRP A 5 4.66 -3.11 11.30
N ASN A 6 3.44 -3.40 11.68
CA ASN A 6 2.60 -4.45 11.11
C ASN A 6 1.12 -4.11 11.30
N ALA A 7 0.21 -4.87 10.69
CA ALA A 7 -1.23 -4.59 10.76
C ALA A 7 -1.83 -4.66 12.18
N GLU A 8 -1.25 -5.45 13.08
CA GLU A 8 -1.72 -5.58 14.47
C GLU A 8 -1.14 -4.49 15.38
N LYS A 9 0.09 -4.04 15.08
CA LYS A 9 0.82 -3.02 15.84
C LYS A 9 1.49 -2.04 14.87
N PRO A 10 0.73 -1.08 14.33
CA PRO A 10 1.20 -0.18 13.27
C PRO A 10 2.07 0.95 13.85
N TRP A 11 3.23 0.59 14.39
CA TRP A 11 4.18 1.54 14.95
C TRP A 11 4.72 2.48 13.88
N ARG A 12 4.58 3.77 14.13
CA ARG A 12 5.10 4.83 13.27
C ARG A 12 5.96 5.78 14.06
N TYR A 13 6.84 6.47 13.34
CA TYR A 13 7.76 7.47 13.88
C TYR A 13 7.57 8.78 13.13
N ALA A 14 7.75 9.89 13.80
CA ALA A 14 7.83 11.18 13.13
C ALA A 14 9.27 11.41 12.64
N LEU A 15 9.42 11.66 11.36
CA LEU A 15 10.63 12.19 10.76
C LEU A 15 10.47 13.70 10.67
N VAL A 16 11.32 14.44 11.37
CA VAL A 16 11.31 15.90 11.39
C VAL A 16 12.61 16.39 10.75
N GLY A 17 12.48 17.26 9.76
CA GLY A 17 13.61 17.92 9.11
C GLY A 17 13.56 19.42 9.32
N GLU A 18 14.72 20.03 9.55
CA GLU A 18 14.89 21.47 9.67
C GLU A 18 15.87 21.98 8.61
N LEU A 19 15.43 22.95 7.84
CA LEU A 19 16.31 23.71 6.97
C LEU A 19 16.86 24.91 7.76
N LYS A 20 18.19 25.04 7.82
CA LYS A 20 18.87 26.12 8.55
C LYS A 20 19.61 27.03 7.60
N ASP A 21 19.59 28.33 7.90
CA ASP A 21 20.43 29.32 7.21
C ASP A 21 21.92 29.18 7.59
N LYS A 22 22.77 30.00 6.95
CA LYS A 22 24.23 30.01 7.22
C LYS A 22 24.58 30.43 8.67
N LYS A 23 23.63 31.00 9.41
CA LYS A 23 23.79 31.41 10.83
C LYS A 23 23.20 30.38 11.79
N GLY A 24 22.74 29.22 11.28
CA GLY A 24 22.15 28.14 12.08
C GLY A 24 20.70 28.39 12.51
N ARG A 25 20.01 29.40 12.00
CA ARG A 25 18.60 29.67 12.32
C ARG A 25 17.71 28.80 11.45
N VAL A 26 16.72 28.18 12.06
CA VAL A 26 15.71 27.42 11.35
C VAL A 26 14.87 28.35 10.47
N VAL A 27 14.84 28.10 9.17
CA VAL A 27 14.05 28.83 8.17
C VAL A 27 12.83 28.05 7.70
N GLU A 28 12.89 26.72 7.79
CA GLU A 28 11.77 25.86 7.43
C GLU A 28 11.83 24.57 8.25
N THR A 29 10.67 24.04 8.60
CA THR A 29 10.53 22.74 9.25
C THR A 29 9.51 21.92 8.49
N PHE A 30 9.83 20.66 8.20
CA PHE A 30 8.89 19.69 7.63
C PHE A 30 8.83 18.43 8.49
N SER A 31 7.70 17.75 8.44
CA SER A 31 7.56 16.46 9.11
C SER A 31 6.75 15.49 8.27
N THR A 32 7.08 14.21 8.42
CA THR A 32 6.31 13.11 7.86
C THR A 32 6.33 11.93 8.81
N THR A 33 5.43 10.98 8.61
CA THR A 33 5.42 9.73 9.39
C THR A 33 6.06 8.62 8.58
N VAL A 34 6.87 7.80 9.24
CA VAL A 34 7.52 6.63 8.65
C VAL A 34 7.29 5.40 9.51
N GLY A 35 7.30 4.23 8.92
CA GLY A 35 7.28 2.95 9.61
C GLY A 35 8.41 2.06 9.09
N PHE A 36 8.96 1.23 9.95
CA PHE A 36 10.02 0.28 9.60
C PHE A 36 9.44 -1.12 9.51
N ARG A 37 9.71 -1.80 8.44
CA ARG A 37 9.30 -3.19 8.23
C ARG A 37 10.26 -3.89 7.29
N GLU A 38 10.27 -5.19 7.35
CA GLU A 38 10.94 -6.08 6.42
C GLU A 38 9.88 -6.94 5.72
N ILE A 39 9.95 -7.05 4.41
CA ILE A 39 9.06 -7.86 3.59
C ILE A 39 9.88 -8.89 2.83
N GLU A 40 9.44 -10.13 2.86
CA GLU A 40 10.06 -11.24 2.15
C GLU A 40 9.00 -12.17 1.58
N ILE A 41 9.28 -12.76 0.43
CA ILE A 41 8.50 -13.88 -0.10
C ILE A 41 9.41 -15.10 0.00
N LYS A 42 8.99 -16.09 0.78
CA LYS A 42 9.78 -17.31 1.06
C LYS A 42 9.02 -18.57 0.73
N ASP A 43 9.76 -19.55 0.25
CA ASP A 43 9.27 -20.91 0.20
C ASP A 43 9.28 -21.49 1.61
N THR A 44 8.14 -22.01 2.05
CA THR A 44 7.95 -22.61 3.36
C THR A 44 7.71 -24.11 3.17
N PRO A 45 8.56 -24.99 3.70
CA PRO A 45 8.34 -26.41 3.66
C PRO A 45 7.18 -26.83 4.57
N ALA A 46 6.57 -27.98 4.27
CA ALA A 46 5.36 -28.46 4.94
C ALA A 46 5.51 -28.61 6.46
N ASP A 47 6.69 -28.98 6.93
CA ASP A 47 7.01 -29.13 8.35
C ASP A 47 7.09 -27.82 9.14
N LYS A 48 7.10 -26.69 8.42
CA LYS A 48 7.14 -25.32 9.00
C LYS A 48 5.87 -24.52 8.75
N ASP A 49 4.90 -25.12 8.10
CA ASP A 49 3.60 -24.51 7.82
C ASP A 49 2.55 -24.98 8.83
N GLU A 50 1.71 -24.07 9.34
CA GLU A 50 0.67 -24.40 10.32
C GLU A 50 -0.37 -25.43 9.84
N PHE A 51 -0.53 -25.53 8.49
CA PHE A 51 -1.46 -26.49 7.86
C PHE A 51 -0.75 -27.72 7.27
N GLY A 52 0.57 -27.82 7.43
CA GLY A 52 1.35 -28.92 6.85
C GLY A 52 1.45 -28.86 5.32
N LEU A 53 1.28 -27.71 4.70
CA LEU A 53 1.32 -27.51 3.26
C LEU A 53 2.61 -26.78 2.86
N ALA A 54 3.37 -27.33 1.93
CA ALA A 54 4.45 -26.59 1.30
C ALA A 54 3.88 -25.47 0.43
N GLY A 55 4.47 -24.28 0.49
CA GLY A 55 4.01 -23.15 -0.30
C GLY A 55 4.95 -21.97 -0.28
N ARG A 56 4.63 -20.95 -1.07
CA ARG A 56 5.32 -19.67 -1.08
C ARG A 56 4.47 -18.64 -0.36
N TYR A 57 5.00 -18.12 0.74
CA TYR A 57 4.27 -17.24 1.63
C TYR A 57 4.91 -15.86 1.74
N TYR A 58 4.06 -14.91 2.08
CA TYR A 58 4.46 -13.55 2.40
C TYR A 58 4.87 -13.44 3.86
N TYR A 59 6.08 -12.96 4.11
CA TYR A 59 6.61 -12.73 5.46
C TYR A 59 6.75 -11.25 5.73
N LEU A 60 6.33 -10.85 6.93
CA LEU A 60 6.55 -9.51 7.44
C LEU A 60 7.31 -9.60 8.78
N ASN A 61 8.45 -8.91 8.86
CA ASN A 61 9.31 -8.91 10.04
C ASN A 61 9.65 -10.34 10.52
N GLY A 62 9.95 -11.22 9.58
CA GLY A 62 10.34 -12.62 9.81
C GLY A 62 9.19 -13.57 10.18
N LYS A 63 7.91 -13.12 10.11
CA LYS A 63 6.73 -13.96 10.39
C LYS A 63 5.83 -14.08 9.17
N PRO A 64 5.31 -15.28 8.88
CA PRO A 64 4.33 -15.43 7.82
C PRO A 64 3.06 -14.66 8.16
N ILE A 65 2.46 -14.01 7.17
CA ILE A 65 1.21 -13.30 7.33
C ILE A 65 0.14 -13.87 6.42
N LYS A 66 -1.11 -13.84 6.91
CA LYS A 66 -2.28 -14.16 6.13
C LYS A 66 -3.05 -12.89 5.80
N MET A 67 -3.14 -12.57 4.52
CA MET A 67 -3.91 -11.43 4.04
C MET A 67 -5.39 -11.80 3.97
N LYS A 68 -6.21 -11.16 4.81
CA LYS A 68 -7.67 -11.25 4.81
C LYS A 68 -8.19 -9.96 4.21
N GLY A 69 -8.36 -9.95 2.89
CA GLY A 69 -8.49 -8.72 2.13
C GLY A 69 -9.79 -8.56 1.37
N VAL A 70 -10.00 -7.33 0.94
CA VAL A 70 -11.08 -6.90 0.04
C VAL A 70 -10.52 -6.02 -1.07
N ASN A 71 -11.24 -5.94 -2.19
CA ASN A 71 -11.01 -4.92 -3.21
C ASN A 71 -11.78 -3.65 -2.84
N ARG A 72 -11.20 -2.50 -3.13
CA ARG A 72 -11.82 -1.20 -2.90
C ARG A 72 -11.68 -0.31 -4.13
N HIS A 73 -12.80 0.24 -4.56
CA HIS A 73 -12.82 1.36 -5.49
C HIS A 73 -12.89 2.68 -4.72
N GLU A 74 -12.16 3.71 -5.18
CA GLU A 74 -12.29 5.08 -4.65
C GLU A 74 -13.49 5.74 -5.30
N SER A 75 -14.69 5.40 -4.80
CA SER A 75 -15.94 5.86 -5.34
C SER A 75 -17.00 6.05 -4.26
N ASP A 76 -17.91 6.98 -4.50
CA ASP A 76 -19.04 7.31 -3.64
C ASP A 76 -20.32 7.25 -4.49
N PRO A 77 -21.42 6.68 -3.99
CA PRO A 77 -22.66 6.51 -4.76
C PRO A 77 -23.31 7.82 -5.21
N GLU A 78 -23.05 8.92 -4.50
CA GLU A 78 -23.61 10.23 -4.82
C GLU A 78 -22.61 11.14 -5.53
N LYS A 79 -21.30 10.98 -5.27
CA LYS A 79 -20.24 11.90 -5.69
C LYS A 79 -19.32 11.33 -6.77
N GLY A 80 -19.54 10.09 -7.20
CA GLY A 80 -18.72 9.42 -8.21
C GLY A 80 -17.31 9.12 -7.68
N HIS A 81 -16.27 9.53 -8.40
CA HIS A 81 -14.87 9.31 -8.01
C HIS A 81 -14.33 10.31 -6.96
N TYR A 82 -15.18 11.09 -6.34
CA TYR A 82 -14.81 11.94 -5.21
C TYR A 82 -15.24 11.30 -3.91
N ILE A 83 -14.28 11.08 -3.00
CA ILE A 83 -14.52 10.51 -1.68
C ILE A 83 -13.95 11.43 -0.60
N THR A 84 -14.71 11.67 0.47
CA THR A 84 -14.28 12.53 1.57
C THR A 84 -13.34 11.81 2.53
N ARG A 85 -12.57 12.57 3.32
CA ARG A 85 -11.70 12.00 4.37
C ARG A 85 -12.49 11.25 5.44
N GLU A 86 -13.67 11.75 5.78
CA GLU A 86 -14.60 11.13 6.72
C GLU A 86 -15.01 9.75 6.21
N ARG A 87 -15.42 9.66 4.95
CA ARG A 87 -15.82 8.39 4.32
C ARG A 87 -14.68 7.38 4.26
N MET A 88 -13.49 7.81 3.84
CA MET A 88 -12.29 6.95 3.86
C MET A 88 -11.99 6.43 5.28
N THR A 89 -12.16 7.28 6.30
CA THR A 89 -11.95 6.89 7.69
C THR A 89 -12.99 5.86 8.15
N GLU A 90 -14.26 6.05 7.80
CA GLU A 90 -15.34 5.09 8.08
C GLU A 90 -15.05 3.73 7.46
N GLU A 91 -14.58 3.70 6.20
CA GLU A 91 -14.24 2.48 5.49
C GLU A 91 -13.10 1.71 6.17
N VAL A 92 -12.02 2.38 6.57
CA VAL A 92 -10.92 1.73 7.31
C VAL A 92 -11.41 1.22 8.65
N MET A 93 -12.23 1.99 9.38
CA MET A 93 -12.77 1.55 10.66
C MET A 93 -13.72 0.37 10.50
N LEU A 94 -14.49 0.30 9.42
CA LEU A 94 -15.32 -0.85 9.10
C LEU A 94 -14.45 -2.09 8.83
N MET A 95 -13.40 -1.96 8.01
CA MET A 95 -12.44 -3.04 7.77
C MET A 95 -11.85 -3.60 9.06
N LYS A 96 -11.43 -2.73 9.97
CA LYS A 96 -10.90 -3.15 11.29
C LYS A 96 -11.94 -3.90 12.13
N ARG A 97 -13.19 -3.42 12.18
CA ARG A 97 -14.28 -4.11 12.88
C ARG A 97 -14.62 -5.47 12.31
N MET A 98 -14.46 -5.63 10.98
CA MET A 98 -14.69 -6.89 10.26
C MET A 98 -13.46 -7.81 10.26
N ASN A 99 -12.40 -7.46 11.00
CA ASN A 99 -11.14 -8.20 11.04
C ASN A 99 -10.49 -8.37 9.66
N ILE A 100 -10.66 -7.38 8.78
CA ILE A 100 -9.98 -7.27 7.50
C ILE A 100 -8.64 -6.58 7.76
N ASN A 101 -7.54 -7.16 7.28
CA ASN A 101 -6.19 -6.63 7.46
C ASN A 101 -5.51 -6.24 6.15
N HIS A 102 -6.18 -6.41 5.00
CA HIS A 102 -5.62 -6.14 3.69
C HIS A 102 -6.66 -5.50 2.78
N VAL A 103 -6.23 -4.60 1.90
CA VAL A 103 -7.07 -3.99 0.87
C VAL A 103 -6.27 -3.84 -0.42
N ARG A 104 -6.90 -4.13 -1.55
CA ARG A 104 -6.38 -3.83 -2.88
C ARG A 104 -7.06 -2.57 -3.42
N ASN A 105 -6.25 -1.62 -3.86
CA ASN A 105 -6.73 -0.44 -4.57
C ASN A 105 -7.14 -0.83 -5.99
N SER A 106 -8.41 -1.04 -6.24
CA SER A 106 -8.93 -1.38 -7.56
C SER A 106 -9.38 -0.10 -8.28
N HIS A 107 -8.85 0.25 -9.44
CA HIS A 107 -7.70 -0.32 -10.16
C HIS A 107 -6.72 0.81 -10.48
N TYR A 108 -6.42 1.63 -9.49
CA TYR A 108 -5.65 2.86 -9.63
C TYR A 108 -5.17 3.35 -8.26
N PRO A 109 -4.11 4.17 -8.21
CA PRO A 109 -3.68 4.80 -6.97
C PRO A 109 -4.78 5.69 -6.39
N CYS A 110 -4.95 5.61 -5.07
CA CYS A 110 -5.95 6.37 -4.32
C CYS A 110 -5.41 7.71 -3.79
N ALA A 111 -6.28 8.50 -3.18
CA ALA A 111 -5.92 9.76 -2.54
C ALA A 111 -4.85 9.56 -1.43
N PRO A 112 -3.90 10.50 -1.25
CA PRO A 112 -2.82 10.36 -0.26
C PRO A 112 -3.30 10.09 1.17
N TYR A 113 -4.47 10.59 1.54
CA TYR A 113 -5.05 10.37 2.86
C TYR A 113 -5.40 8.89 3.12
N TRP A 114 -5.77 8.14 2.07
CA TRP A 114 -6.03 6.71 2.14
C TRP A 114 -4.80 5.92 2.62
N TYR A 115 -3.63 6.18 2.04
CA TYR A 115 -2.38 5.53 2.45
C TYR A 115 -2.02 5.86 3.89
N TRP A 116 -2.20 7.13 4.30
CA TRP A 116 -1.98 7.55 5.68
C TRP A 116 -2.90 6.80 6.66
N LEU A 117 -4.16 6.57 6.29
CA LEU A 117 -5.09 5.78 7.09
C LEU A 117 -4.63 4.31 7.21
N CYS A 118 -4.21 3.69 6.10
CA CYS A 118 -3.70 2.32 6.08
C CYS A 118 -2.44 2.20 6.96
N ASP A 119 -1.53 3.15 6.88
CA ASP A 119 -0.35 3.22 7.75
C ASP A 119 -0.73 3.35 9.22
N LYS A 120 -1.73 4.19 9.53
CA LYS A 120 -2.16 4.51 10.89
C LYS A 120 -2.88 3.36 11.57
N TYR A 121 -3.79 2.73 10.86
CA TYR A 121 -4.69 1.72 11.42
C TYR A 121 -4.21 0.29 11.19
N GLY A 122 -3.13 0.10 10.44
CA GLY A 122 -2.58 -1.22 10.17
C GLY A 122 -3.44 -2.01 9.18
N ILE A 123 -3.46 -1.57 7.94
CA ILE A 123 -4.04 -2.29 6.81
C ILE A 123 -2.91 -2.52 5.81
N TYR A 124 -2.65 -3.76 5.42
CA TYR A 124 -1.77 -4.08 4.30
C TYR A 124 -2.42 -3.57 3.03
N LEU A 125 -1.67 -2.86 2.21
CA LEU A 125 -2.19 -2.19 1.02
C LEU A 125 -1.50 -2.71 -0.23
N GLU A 126 -2.25 -3.39 -1.08
CA GLU A 126 -1.87 -3.70 -2.45
C GLU A 126 -2.22 -2.51 -3.33
N ASP A 127 -1.19 -1.72 -3.69
CA ASP A 127 -1.38 -0.57 -4.57
C ASP A 127 -1.39 -1.01 -6.03
N GLU A 128 -2.14 -0.32 -6.87
CA GLU A 128 -2.31 -0.70 -8.26
C GLU A 128 -2.07 0.48 -9.18
N ALA A 129 -1.21 0.28 -10.18
CA ALA A 129 -1.02 1.26 -11.23
C ALA A 129 -2.27 1.33 -12.12
N ASN A 130 -2.63 2.51 -12.57
CA ASN A 130 -3.82 2.75 -13.38
C ASN A 130 -3.70 2.24 -14.83
N ILE A 131 -3.53 0.95 -14.98
CA ILE A 131 -3.40 0.24 -16.27
C ILE A 131 -4.42 -0.90 -16.42
N GLU A 132 -5.49 -0.89 -15.63
CA GLU A 132 -6.59 -1.82 -15.81
C GLU A 132 -7.19 -1.68 -17.22
N SER A 133 -7.31 -2.80 -17.90
CA SER A 133 -7.69 -2.82 -19.33
C SER A 133 -8.67 -3.94 -19.68
N HIS A 134 -9.35 -4.47 -18.71
CA HIS A 134 -10.28 -5.59 -18.72
C HIS A 134 -10.71 -6.10 -20.10
N GLN A 135 -11.45 -5.28 -20.87
CA GLN A 135 -11.93 -5.63 -22.21
C GLN A 135 -10.84 -5.82 -23.25
N TYR A 136 -9.62 -5.31 -22.99
CA TYR A 136 -8.45 -5.42 -23.86
C TYR A 136 -7.45 -6.50 -23.40
N TYR A 137 -7.83 -7.34 -22.45
CA TYR A 137 -6.97 -8.42 -21.95
C TYR A 137 -6.76 -9.53 -22.97
N TYR A 138 -7.73 -9.73 -23.84
CA TYR A 138 -7.78 -10.88 -24.72
C TYR A 138 -7.64 -10.47 -26.17
N GLY A 139 -6.81 -11.24 -26.92
CA GLY A 139 -6.67 -11.12 -28.35
C GLY A 139 -5.69 -10.04 -28.81
N LYS A 140 -5.81 -9.69 -30.09
CA LYS A 140 -4.87 -8.83 -30.80
C LYS A 140 -4.89 -7.35 -30.36
N GLU A 141 -5.96 -6.95 -29.71
CA GLU A 141 -6.18 -5.58 -29.23
C GLU A 141 -5.59 -5.32 -27.84
N SER A 142 -5.00 -6.34 -27.20
CA SER A 142 -4.40 -6.18 -25.86
C SER A 142 -3.33 -5.11 -25.86
N ILE A 143 -3.46 -4.15 -24.93
CA ILE A 143 -2.47 -3.09 -24.75
C ILE A 143 -1.18 -3.57 -24.06
N SER A 144 -1.17 -4.81 -23.56
CA SER A 144 0.02 -5.40 -22.91
C SER A 144 1.05 -5.95 -23.87
N HIS A 145 0.71 -6.18 -25.16
CA HIS A 145 1.59 -6.79 -26.15
C HIS A 145 2.33 -5.78 -27.05
N PRO A 146 1.69 -4.71 -27.56
CA PRO A 146 2.38 -3.81 -28.49
C PRO A 146 3.47 -3.00 -27.78
N GLU A 147 4.67 -3.01 -28.34
CA GLU A 147 5.85 -2.32 -27.79
C GLU A 147 5.61 -0.82 -27.53
N ARG A 148 4.72 -0.18 -28.32
CA ARG A 148 4.34 1.24 -28.13
C ARG A 148 3.76 1.56 -26.76
N TRP A 149 3.18 0.57 -26.04
CA TRP A 149 2.60 0.75 -24.71
C TRP A 149 3.58 0.52 -23.56
N LYS A 150 4.71 -0.13 -23.81
CA LYS A 150 5.69 -0.50 -22.79
C LYS A 150 6.16 0.69 -21.95
N ALA A 151 6.56 1.78 -22.60
CA ALA A 151 7.02 2.97 -21.89
C ALA A 151 5.94 3.55 -20.96
N ALA A 152 4.69 3.57 -21.41
CA ALA A 152 3.56 4.05 -20.58
C ALA A 152 3.30 3.13 -19.39
N HIS A 153 3.33 1.81 -19.54
CA HIS A 153 3.19 0.85 -18.45
C HIS A 153 4.31 1.00 -17.41
N VAL A 154 5.55 1.09 -17.88
CA VAL A 154 6.71 1.27 -16.99
C VAL A 154 6.60 2.59 -16.23
N ALA A 155 6.26 3.70 -16.91
CA ALA A 155 6.13 5.01 -16.28
C ALA A 155 5.07 5.01 -15.17
N ARG A 156 3.87 4.48 -15.41
CA ARG A 156 2.78 4.42 -14.41
C ARG A 156 3.17 3.61 -13.17
N ASN A 157 3.81 2.45 -13.36
CA ASN A 157 4.30 1.65 -12.25
C ASN A 157 5.41 2.38 -11.48
N MET A 158 6.35 3.00 -12.16
CA MET A 158 7.44 3.73 -11.53
C MET A 158 6.97 4.96 -10.75
N GLU A 159 5.99 5.69 -11.28
CA GLU A 159 5.37 6.83 -10.60
C GLU A 159 4.65 6.39 -9.32
N MET A 160 3.87 5.31 -9.39
CA MET A 160 3.20 4.73 -8.23
C MET A 160 4.21 4.33 -7.15
N VAL A 161 5.23 3.56 -7.51
CA VAL A 161 6.26 3.10 -6.55
C VAL A 161 6.97 4.29 -5.91
N ARG A 162 7.43 5.27 -6.71
CA ARG A 162 8.13 6.46 -6.19
C ARG A 162 7.27 7.28 -5.24
N ALA A 163 5.99 7.42 -5.54
CA ALA A 163 5.07 8.18 -4.71
C ALA A 163 4.74 7.49 -3.38
N ARG A 164 4.89 6.16 -3.30
CA ARG A 164 4.38 5.35 -2.17
C ARG A 164 5.45 4.55 -1.42
N ILE A 165 6.70 4.60 -1.85
CA ILE A 165 7.81 3.80 -1.29
C ILE A 165 8.01 3.95 0.22
N ASN A 166 7.61 5.09 0.80
CA ASN A 166 7.77 5.39 2.23
C ASN A 166 6.53 5.02 3.08
N HIS A 167 5.46 4.51 2.47
CA HIS A 167 4.30 4.03 3.21
C HIS A 167 4.53 2.60 3.71
N PRO A 168 4.58 2.37 5.04
CA PRO A 168 4.83 1.02 5.56
C PRO A 168 3.69 0.04 5.29
N SER A 169 2.48 0.52 5.01
CA SER A 169 1.33 -0.31 4.66
C SER A 169 1.42 -0.90 3.26
N VAL A 170 2.07 -0.22 2.32
CA VAL A 170 2.19 -0.69 0.94
C VAL A 170 3.13 -1.88 0.87
N CYS A 171 2.64 -2.99 0.30
CA CYS A 171 3.34 -4.27 0.25
C CYS A 171 3.14 -5.00 -1.10
#